data_7d5ecd5a5be344116102b824fe79626e
#
_entry.id   7d5ecd5a5be344116102b824fe79626e
#
_cell.length_a   1.000
_cell.length_b   1.000
_cell.length_c   1.000
_cell.angle_alpha   90.00
_cell.angle_beta   90.00
_cell.angle_gamma   90.00
#
_symmetry.space_group_name_H-M   'P 1'
#
loop_
_entity.id
_entity.type
_entity.pdbx_description
1 polymer ?
#
loop_
_entity_poly.entity_id
_entity_poly.type
_entity_poly.pdbx_seq_one_letter_code
_entity_poly.pdbx_strand_id
1 'polypeptide(L)'
;MSENPATPSVLVISAHAADFVWRAGGAAALSAQRGSAVHVVCLSFGERGESQGLWKQEGMTLERVKQTRREQASAAAEVLGASIEFLDLGDYPLRVDDAAQDRIVSIMRERRPDVLLTHVANDPYNRDHNLAHETTLLTRMVAQAHGHDRSTTPLGAAQVLQFEPHQPEVCGFAPDLLLDISPVFDLKVKAMRAMSGAQGHLVQYYTDLGVRRGVQAVRNGAPKTVTHAEAYQRTFPTVGEELR
;
A
#
# COMPACT_ATOMS: atom_id res chain seq x y z
N MET A 1 -35.13 -1.82 -6.66
CA MET A 1 -33.87 -2.20 -7.32
C MET A 1 -32.79 -1.83 -6.32
N SER A 2 -32.19 -2.79 -5.62
CA SER A 2 -31.08 -2.50 -4.71
C SER A 2 -29.90 -2.07 -5.59
N GLU A 3 -29.49 -0.82 -5.48
CA GLU A 3 -28.21 -0.36 -6.04
C GLU A 3 -27.14 -1.28 -5.45
N ASN A 4 -26.39 -1.94 -6.34
CA ASN A 4 -25.22 -2.70 -5.92
C ASN A 4 -24.28 -1.69 -5.22
N PRO A 5 -23.89 -1.87 -3.96
CA PRO A 5 -23.04 -0.89 -3.29
C PRO A 5 -21.81 -0.64 -4.17
N ALA A 6 -21.54 0.65 -4.47
CA ALA A 6 -20.38 1.03 -5.25
C ALA A 6 -19.13 0.40 -4.65
N THR A 7 -18.30 -0.21 -5.50
CA THR A 7 -17.04 -0.82 -5.04
C THR A 7 -16.13 0.25 -4.45
N PRO A 8 -15.62 0.08 -3.21
CA PRO A 8 -14.87 1.11 -2.52
C PRO A 8 -13.57 1.45 -3.25
N SER A 9 -13.31 2.73 -3.48
CA SER A 9 -12.07 3.23 -4.06
C SER A 9 -10.90 3.13 -3.07
N VAL A 10 -9.71 2.82 -3.57
CA VAL A 10 -8.52 2.54 -2.75
C VAL A 10 -7.38 3.48 -3.13
N LEU A 11 -6.80 4.12 -2.12
CA LEU A 11 -5.55 4.87 -2.24
C LEU A 11 -4.47 4.22 -1.36
N VAL A 12 -3.33 3.88 -1.96
CA VAL A 12 -2.17 3.33 -1.25
C VAL A 12 -1.11 4.41 -1.10
N ILE A 13 -0.69 4.71 0.13
CA ILE A 13 0.46 5.56 0.42
C ILE A 13 1.63 4.67 0.78
N SER A 14 2.60 4.60 -0.10
CA SER A 14 3.77 3.72 -0.05
C SER A 14 5.03 4.56 0.19
N ALA A 15 5.81 4.23 1.23
CA ALA A 15 7.06 4.95 1.51
C ALA A 15 8.03 4.82 0.32
N HIS A 16 8.16 3.61 -0.21
CA HIS A 16 9.06 3.28 -1.31
C HIS A 16 8.30 2.60 -2.46
N ALA A 17 8.93 2.58 -3.63
CA ALA A 17 8.32 2.12 -4.88
C ALA A 17 7.89 0.63 -4.91
N ALA A 18 8.32 -0.19 -3.94
CA ALA A 18 8.00 -1.62 -3.89
C ALA A 18 6.99 -2.01 -2.81
N ASP A 19 6.82 -1.21 -1.77
CA ASP A 19 6.04 -1.59 -0.60
C ASP A 19 4.60 -1.99 -0.93
N PHE A 20 3.94 -1.24 -1.81
CA PHE A 20 2.58 -1.54 -2.22
C PHE A 20 2.46 -2.92 -2.90
N VAL A 21 3.50 -3.35 -3.62
CA VAL A 21 3.51 -4.64 -4.30
C VAL A 21 3.62 -5.79 -3.30
N TRP A 22 4.59 -5.66 -2.38
CA TRP A 22 4.85 -6.69 -1.38
C TRP A 22 3.69 -6.85 -0.41
N ARG A 23 3.17 -5.74 0.10
CA ARG A 23 2.29 -5.68 1.28
C ARG A 23 0.81 -5.55 0.95
N ALA A 24 0.46 -4.97 -0.21
CA ALA A 24 -0.91 -4.67 -0.61
C ALA A 24 -1.24 -5.04 -2.06
N GLY A 25 -0.35 -5.78 -2.74
CA GLY A 25 -0.54 -6.14 -4.16
C GLY A 25 -1.78 -6.99 -4.39
N GLY A 26 -2.11 -7.88 -3.47
CA GLY A 26 -3.32 -8.68 -3.55
C GLY A 26 -4.59 -7.84 -3.37
N ALA A 27 -4.60 -6.93 -2.39
CA ALA A 27 -5.72 -6.00 -2.18
C ALA A 27 -5.92 -5.08 -3.39
N ALA A 28 -4.83 -4.55 -3.96
CA ALA A 28 -4.88 -3.72 -5.15
C ALA A 28 -5.50 -4.47 -6.35
N ALA A 29 -4.97 -5.67 -6.66
CA ALA A 29 -5.47 -6.49 -7.76
C ALA A 29 -6.93 -6.92 -7.56
N LEU A 30 -7.31 -7.33 -6.34
CA LEU A 30 -8.66 -7.74 -6.03
C LEU A 30 -9.66 -6.58 -6.15
N SER A 31 -9.28 -5.40 -5.68
CA SER A 31 -10.10 -4.19 -5.79
C SER A 31 -10.29 -3.78 -7.24
N ALA A 32 -9.21 -3.72 -8.02
CA ALA A 32 -9.25 -3.39 -9.45
C ALA A 32 -10.11 -4.40 -10.23
N GLN A 33 -9.97 -5.71 -9.95
CA GLN A 33 -10.79 -6.76 -10.59
C GLN A 33 -12.29 -6.61 -10.29
N ARG A 34 -12.63 -6.05 -9.12
CA ARG A 34 -14.01 -5.75 -8.71
C ARG A 34 -14.53 -4.42 -9.25
N GLY A 35 -13.72 -3.70 -10.03
CA GLY A 35 -14.09 -2.43 -10.65
C GLY A 35 -13.81 -1.19 -9.79
N SER A 36 -13.10 -1.34 -8.67
CA SER A 36 -12.65 -0.20 -7.85
C SER A 36 -11.57 0.60 -8.57
N ALA A 37 -11.59 1.92 -8.40
CA ALA A 37 -10.43 2.75 -8.71
C ALA A 37 -9.34 2.51 -7.67
N VAL A 38 -8.15 2.10 -8.13
CA VAL A 38 -6.97 1.91 -7.26
C VAL A 38 -5.88 2.89 -7.69
N HIS A 39 -5.40 3.69 -6.75
CA HIS A 39 -4.30 4.63 -6.98
C HIS A 39 -3.19 4.42 -5.95
N VAL A 40 -1.95 4.46 -6.40
CA VAL A 40 -0.76 4.33 -5.55
C VAL A 40 0.02 5.64 -5.59
N VAL A 41 0.38 6.15 -4.42
CA VAL A 41 1.35 7.24 -4.27
C VAL A 41 2.60 6.67 -3.62
N CYS A 42 3.71 6.67 -4.35
CA CYS A 42 5.02 6.35 -3.82
C CYS A 42 5.72 7.64 -3.39
N LEU A 43 6.05 7.76 -2.11
CA LEU A 43 6.72 8.94 -1.57
C LEU A 43 8.16 9.05 -2.09
N SER A 44 8.85 7.91 -2.26
CA SER A 44 10.20 7.80 -2.82
C SER A 44 10.32 6.58 -3.75
N PHE A 45 11.46 6.44 -4.38
CA PHE A 45 11.78 5.24 -5.18
C PHE A 45 12.39 4.11 -4.34
N GLY A 46 12.77 4.35 -3.09
CA GLY A 46 13.59 3.41 -2.30
C GLY A 46 15.00 3.30 -2.87
N GLU A 47 15.49 4.41 -3.43
CA GLU A 47 16.68 4.44 -4.26
C GLU A 47 17.95 4.20 -3.47
N ARG A 48 18.03 4.64 -2.19
CA ARG A 48 19.23 4.47 -1.35
C ARG A 48 19.15 3.22 -0.48
N GLY A 49 18.03 3.05 0.24
CA GLY A 49 17.89 2.01 1.26
C GLY A 49 17.40 0.67 0.72
N GLU A 50 16.52 0.66 -0.28
CA GLU A 50 15.85 -0.56 -0.73
C GLU A 50 16.30 -1.05 -2.11
N SER A 51 17.34 -0.46 -2.66
CA SER A 51 17.87 -0.79 -4.00
C SER A 51 19.26 -1.41 -3.99
N GLN A 52 19.63 -2.12 -2.92
CA GLN A 52 20.97 -2.69 -2.72
C GLN A 52 21.41 -3.61 -3.87
N GLY A 53 20.49 -4.38 -4.46
CA GLY A 53 20.77 -5.24 -5.62
C GLY A 53 21.18 -4.44 -6.86
N LEU A 54 20.63 -3.25 -7.06
CA LEU A 54 20.98 -2.36 -8.16
C LEU A 54 22.33 -1.69 -7.91
N TRP A 55 22.58 -1.19 -6.71
CA TRP A 55 23.84 -0.54 -6.34
C TRP A 55 25.09 -1.43 -6.48
N LYS A 56 24.93 -2.76 -6.46
CA LYS A 56 26.01 -3.71 -6.69
C LYS A 56 26.41 -3.86 -8.17
N GLN A 57 25.63 -3.28 -9.09
CA GLN A 57 25.91 -3.34 -10.52
C GLN A 57 26.91 -2.24 -10.91
N GLU A 58 27.84 -2.55 -11.80
CA GLU A 58 28.83 -1.58 -12.28
C GLU A 58 28.15 -0.42 -13.03
N GLY A 59 28.66 0.81 -12.81
CA GLY A 59 28.17 2.01 -13.48
C GLY A 59 26.77 2.48 -13.04
N MET A 60 26.25 1.98 -11.92
CA MET A 60 24.97 2.44 -11.38
C MET A 60 25.09 3.85 -10.79
N THR A 61 24.14 4.71 -11.12
CA THR A 61 24.00 6.07 -10.58
C THR A 61 22.66 6.23 -9.90
N LEU A 62 22.51 7.29 -9.10
CA LEU A 62 21.23 7.57 -8.41
C LEU A 62 20.09 7.71 -9.41
N GLU A 63 20.29 8.42 -10.51
CA GLU A 63 19.28 8.62 -11.56
C GLU A 63 18.89 7.30 -12.22
N ARG A 64 19.88 6.43 -12.51
CA ARG A 64 19.61 5.10 -13.06
C ARG A 64 18.84 4.22 -12.10
N VAL A 65 19.18 4.26 -10.80
CA VAL A 65 18.42 3.53 -9.78
C VAL A 65 16.98 4.04 -9.74
N LYS A 66 16.75 5.35 -9.64
CA LYS A 66 15.41 5.95 -9.65
C LYS A 66 14.63 5.56 -10.90
N GLN A 67 15.25 5.66 -12.08
CA GLN A 67 14.59 5.28 -13.34
C GLN A 67 14.20 3.80 -13.35
N THR A 68 15.13 2.91 -12.97
CA THR A 68 14.84 1.47 -12.89
C THR A 68 13.71 1.17 -11.92
N ARG A 69 13.70 1.81 -10.73
CA ARG A 69 12.64 1.63 -9.73
C ARG A 69 11.30 2.16 -10.22
N ARG A 70 11.29 3.30 -10.92
CA ARG A 70 10.09 3.85 -11.57
C ARG A 70 9.51 2.86 -12.57
N GLU A 71 10.33 2.32 -13.47
CA GLU A 71 9.90 1.36 -14.49
C GLU A 71 9.34 0.07 -13.86
N GLN A 72 10.05 -0.49 -12.87
CA GLN A 72 9.61 -1.68 -12.15
C GLN A 72 8.26 -1.46 -11.44
N ALA A 73 8.12 -0.36 -10.70
CA ALA A 73 6.88 -0.06 -9.97
C ALA A 73 5.71 0.26 -10.90
N SER A 74 5.96 0.96 -12.01
CA SER A 74 4.93 1.24 -13.02
C SER A 74 4.43 -0.05 -13.68
N ALA A 75 5.34 -0.96 -14.05
CA ALA A 75 4.97 -2.27 -14.59
C ALA A 75 4.21 -3.13 -13.58
N ALA A 76 4.60 -3.09 -12.30
CA ALA A 76 3.89 -3.78 -11.24
C ALA A 76 2.48 -3.21 -11.03
N ALA A 77 2.33 -1.88 -10.99
CA ALA A 77 1.04 -1.22 -10.86
C ALA A 77 0.09 -1.56 -12.03
N GLU A 78 0.60 -1.59 -13.26
CA GLU A 78 -0.15 -2.01 -14.44
C GLU A 78 -0.67 -3.45 -14.31
N VAL A 79 0.16 -4.38 -13.87
CA VAL A 79 -0.24 -5.78 -13.61
C VAL A 79 -1.35 -5.86 -12.57
N LEU A 80 -1.32 -4.99 -11.54
CA LEU A 80 -2.31 -4.96 -10.47
C LEU A 80 -3.59 -4.17 -10.83
N GLY A 81 -3.62 -3.53 -12.00
CA GLY A 81 -4.74 -2.68 -12.43
C GLY A 81 -4.82 -1.35 -11.68
N ALA A 82 -3.70 -0.86 -11.14
CA ALA A 82 -3.61 0.38 -10.38
C ALA A 82 -2.93 1.49 -11.18
N SER A 83 -3.35 2.74 -10.97
CA SER A 83 -2.59 3.92 -11.37
C SER A 83 -1.54 4.28 -10.31
N ILE A 84 -0.45 4.94 -10.72
CA ILE A 84 0.66 5.23 -9.81
C ILE A 84 1.21 6.65 -10.02
N GLU A 85 1.56 7.33 -8.92
CA GLU A 85 2.24 8.61 -8.89
C GLU A 85 3.47 8.54 -7.97
N PHE A 86 4.55 9.24 -8.34
CA PHE A 86 5.80 9.29 -7.58
C PHE A 86 6.09 10.72 -7.16
N LEU A 87 6.29 10.96 -5.87
CA LEU A 87 6.60 12.29 -5.34
C LEU A 87 8.10 12.59 -5.31
N ASP A 88 8.96 11.57 -5.44
CA ASP A 88 10.42 11.70 -5.50
C ASP A 88 11.05 12.46 -4.31
N LEU A 89 10.58 12.18 -3.10
CA LEU A 89 11.03 12.88 -1.89
C LEU A 89 12.37 12.37 -1.35
N GLY A 90 12.95 11.36 -1.99
CA GLY A 90 14.13 10.65 -1.50
C GLY A 90 13.82 9.68 -0.36
N ASP A 91 14.77 8.79 -0.06
CA ASP A 91 14.67 7.82 1.04
C ASP A 91 15.94 7.85 1.90
N TYR A 92 15.89 7.26 3.08
CA TYR A 92 17.00 7.06 4.00
C TYR A 92 17.86 8.31 4.24
N PRO A 93 17.24 9.39 4.79
CA PRO A 93 15.87 9.45 5.31
C PRO A 93 14.86 10.06 4.32
N LEU A 94 13.65 9.54 4.32
CA LEU A 94 12.48 10.17 3.71
C LEU A 94 12.21 11.52 4.41
N ARG A 95 11.83 12.53 3.62
CA ARG A 95 11.42 13.85 4.15
C ARG A 95 10.19 14.32 3.43
N VAL A 96 9.14 14.64 4.17
CA VAL A 96 7.87 15.12 3.64
C VAL A 96 7.73 16.60 4.04
N ASP A 97 7.85 17.48 3.07
CA ASP A 97 7.65 18.92 3.27
C ASP A 97 6.17 19.32 3.07
N ASP A 98 5.88 20.60 3.31
CA ASP A 98 4.52 21.13 3.20
C ASP A 98 3.95 20.98 1.78
N ALA A 99 4.79 21.16 0.74
CA ALA A 99 4.35 21.02 -0.64
C ALA A 99 3.96 19.57 -0.98
N ALA A 100 4.72 18.60 -0.48
CA ALA A 100 4.39 17.18 -0.61
C ALA A 100 3.11 16.82 0.16
N GLN A 101 2.92 17.37 1.37
CA GLN A 101 1.68 17.19 2.13
C GLN A 101 0.47 17.77 1.39
N ASP A 102 0.56 18.98 0.87
CA ASP A 102 -0.49 19.62 0.08
C ASP A 102 -0.82 18.81 -1.19
N ARG A 103 0.19 18.22 -1.85
CA ARG A 103 -0.04 17.34 -3.00
C ARG A 103 -0.81 16.08 -2.60
N ILE A 104 -0.46 15.43 -1.48
CA ILE A 104 -1.18 14.25 -0.98
C ILE A 104 -2.62 14.61 -0.61
N VAL A 105 -2.85 15.75 0.05
CA VAL A 105 -4.19 16.27 0.36
C VAL A 105 -5.02 16.47 -0.92
N SER A 106 -4.41 17.07 -1.95
CA SER A 106 -5.07 17.27 -3.25
C SER A 106 -5.45 15.94 -3.88
N ILE A 107 -4.54 14.95 -3.90
CA ILE A 107 -4.82 13.60 -4.41
C ILE A 107 -5.98 12.95 -3.63
N MET A 108 -6.00 13.05 -2.31
CA MET A 108 -7.09 12.50 -1.50
C MET A 108 -8.44 13.14 -1.82
N ARG A 109 -8.48 14.46 -2.06
CA ARG A 109 -9.70 15.19 -2.42
C ARG A 109 -10.14 14.92 -3.85
N GLU A 110 -9.20 14.77 -4.78
CA GLU A 110 -9.47 14.43 -6.19
C GLU A 110 -9.97 12.99 -6.35
N ARG A 111 -9.29 12.05 -5.70
CA ARG A 111 -9.58 10.60 -5.82
C ARG A 111 -10.70 10.12 -4.92
N ARG A 112 -10.96 10.84 -3.81
CA ARG A 112 -12.00 10.53 -2.82
C ARG A 112 -11.99 9.06 -2.39
N PRO A 113 -10.86 8.53 -1.89
CA PRO A 113 -10.77 7.13 -1.50
C PRO A 113 -11.71 6.81 -0.32
N ASP A 114 -12.33 5.63 -0.38
CA ASP A 114 -13.04 5.03 0.73
C ASP A 114 -12.09 4.34 1.70
N VAL A 115 -10.98 3.82 1.15
CA VAL A 115 -9.95 3.09 1.90
C VAL A 115 -8.56 3.64 1.59
N LEU A 116 -7.81 3.93 2.65
CA LEU A 116 -6.39 4.27 2.63
C LEU A 116 -5.60 3.06 3.12
N LEU A 117 -4.64 2.59 2.32
CA LEU A 117 -3.68 1.56 2.73
C LEU A 117 -2.33 2.22 2.98
N THR A 118 -1.70 1.95 4.12
CA THR A 118 -0.40 2.52 4.45
C THR A 118 0.39 1.61 5.40
N HIS A 119 1.58 2.04 5.79
CA HIS A 119 2.47 1.35 6.71
C HIS A 119 1.92 1.29 8.13
N VAL A 120 2.56 0.48 8.99
CA VAL A 120 2.32 0.47 10.44
C VAL A 120 2.88 1.73 11.10
N ALA A 121 2.30 2.09 12.24
CA ALA A 121 2.74 3.25 13.03
C ALA A 121 4.14 3.10 13.62
N ASN A 122 4.57 1.87 13.90
CA ASN A 122 5.86 1.57 14.51
C ASN A 122 6.57 0.45 13.76
N ASP A 123 7.55 0.83 12.94
CA ASP A 123 8.51 -0.08 12.32
C ASP A 123 9.91 0.32 12.77
N PRO A 124 10.51 -0.41 13.74
CA PRO A 124 11.83 -0.06 14.27
C PRO A 124 12.97 -0.24 13.26
N TYR A 125 12.73 -1.00 12.18
CA TYR A 125 13.73 -1.22 11.13
C TYR A 125 13.71 -0.17 10.04
N ASN A 126 12.57 0.53 9.86
CA ASN A 126 12.44 1.49 8.76
C ASN A 126 11.61 2.71 9.17
N ARG A 127 12.31 3.79 9.56
CA ARG A 127 11.67 5.03 9.97
C ARG A 127 10.89 5.73 8.86
N ASP A 128 11.24 5.48 7.60
CA ASP A 128 10.51 6.03 6.46
C ASP A 128 9.08 5.47 6.41
N HIS A 129 8.88 4.21 6.84
CA HIS A 129 7.55 3.61 7.00
C HIS A 129 6.72 4.34 8.09
N ASN A 130 7.34 4.66 9.22
CA ASN A 130 6.66 5.39 10.30
C ASN A 130 6.22 6.77 9.80
N LEU A 131 7.09 7.48 9.08
CA LEU A 131 6.78 8.79 8.50
C LEU A 131 5.67 8.70 7.44
N ALA A 132 5.66 7.66 6.61
CA ALA A 132 4.58 7.44 5.64
C ALA A 132 3.23 7.22 6.33
N HIS A 133 3.20 6.47 7.45
CA HIS A 133 2.01 6.32 8.28
C HIS A 133 1.54 7.66 8.85
N GLU A 134 2.44 8.39 9.52
CA GLU A 134 2.15 9.71 10.12
C GLU A 134 1.63 10.70 9.07
N THR A 135 2.30 10.75 7.91
CA THR A 135 1.89 11.59 6.78
C THR A 135 0.49 11.21 6.29
N THR A 136 0.17 9.92 6.19
CA THR A 136 -1.16 9.46 5.76
C THR A 136 -2.25 9.95 6.71
N LEU A 137 -2.03 9.83 8.03
CA LEU A 137 -3.01 10.29 9.01
C LEU A 137 -3.16 11.81 9.03
N LEU A 138 -2.05 12.53 8.96
CA LEU A 138 -2.04 13.99 8.92
C LEU A 138 -2.78 14.52 7.67
N THR A 139 -2.41 14.02 6.49
CA THR A 139 -2.99 14.49 5.23
C THR A 139 -4.46 14.07 5.09
N ARG A 140 -4.86 12.89 5.63
CA ARG A 140 -6.27 12.52 5.74
C ARG A 140 -7.06 13.50 6.60
N MET A 141 -6.53 13.87 7.77
CA MET A 141 -7.17 14.86 8.66
C MET A 141 -7.32 16.21 7.96
N VAL A 142 -6.27 16.69 7.30
CA VAL A 142 -6.29 17.96 6.57
C VAL A 142 -7.25 17.90 5.38
N ALA A 143 -7.30 16.78 4.64
CA ALA A 143 -8.21 16.58 3.51
C ALA A 143 -9.69 16.65 3.93
N GLN A 144 -10.03 16.31 5.18
CA GLN A 144 -11.39 16.43 5.75
C GLN A 144 -11.74 17.84 6.20
N ALA A 145 -10.75 18.72 6.38
CA ALA A 145 -10.94 20.05 6.92
C ALA A 145 -11.50 21.02 5.87
N HIS A 146 -12.75 21.46 6.02
CA HIS A 146 -13.39 22.44 5.11
C HIS A 146 -12.63 23.76 4.96
N GLY A 147 -11.91 24.18 5.99
CA GLY A 147 -11.18 25.44 6.01
C GLY A 147 -9.81 25.41 5.34
N HIS A 148 -9.26 24.22 5.02
CA HIS A 148 -7.94 24.09 4.38
C HIS A 148 -7.96 24.63 2.94
N ASP A 149 -8.93 24.21 2.14
CA ASP A 149 -9.18 24.71 0.79
C ASP A 149 -10.69 24.65 0.51
N ARG A 150 -11.29 25.83 0.29
CA ARG A 150 -12.73 25.99 0.05
C ARG A 150 -13.13 25.75 -1.40
N SER A 151 -12.18 25.63 -2.32
CA SER A 151 -12.44 25.41 -3.74
C SER A 151 -12.69 23.93 -4.07
N THR A 152 -12.29 23.01 -3.18
CA THR A 152 -12.41 21.57 -3.37
C THR A 152 -13.34 20.93 -2.33
N THR A 153 -13.96 19.80 -2.68
CA THR A 153 -14.82 19.05 -1.76
C THR A 153 -13.98 18.28 -0.75
N PRO A 154 -14.20 18.45 0.56
CA PRO A 154 -13.50 17.70 1.58
C PRO A 154 -13.68 16.18 1.45
N LEU A 155 -12.67 15.44 1.87
CA LEU A 155 -12.70 13.97 1.96
C LEU A 155 -13.73 13.52 3.00
N GLY A 156 -14.40 12.41 2.75
CA GLY A 156 -15.20 11.71 3.73
C GLY A 156 -14.36 10.96 4.79
N ALA A 157 -15.01 10.14 5.60
CA ALA A 157 -14.36 9.33 6.64
C ALA A 157 -13.71 8.07 6.05
N ALA A 158 -12.70 8.23 5.19
CA ALA A 158 -11.95 7.11 4.63
C ALA A 158 -11.39 6.21 5.72
N GLN A 159 -11.56 4.88 5.58
CA GLN A 159 -10.93 3.91 6.47
C GLN A 159 -9.43 3.88 6.26
N VAL A 160 -8.64 3.68 7.33
CA VAL A 160 -7.19 3.52 7.24
C VAL A 160 -6.82 2.11 7.70
N LEU A 161 -6.23 1.35 6.79
CA LEU A 161 -5.72 0.00 7.02
C LEU A 161 -4.19 0.01 6.92
N GLN A 162 -3.55 -0.49 7.95
CA GLN A 162 -2.11 -0.70 7.99
C GLN A 162 -1.82 -2.07 7.39
N PHE A 163 -0.96 -2.14 6.39
CA PHE A 163 -0.55 -3.42 5.83
C PHE A 163 0.59 -4.07 6.64
N GLU A 164 0.71 -5.38 6.54
CA GLU A 164 1.64 -6.18 7.33
C GLU A 164 3.10 -5.79 7.07
N PRO A 165 3.89 -5.44 8.12
CA PRO A 165 5.33 -5.19 7.99
C PRO A 165 6.11 -6.50 7.82
N HIS A 166 7.41 -6.42 7.47
CA HIS A 166 8.27 -7.61 7.34
C HIS A 166 8.43 -8.41 8.65
N GLN A 167 8.39 -7.72 9.78
CA GLN A 167 8.56 -8.33 11.11
C GLN A 167 7.42 -7.86 12.02
N PRO A 168 6.23 -8.44 11.87
CA PRO A 168 5.01 -7.99 12.56
C PRO A 168 5.16 -8.03 14.10
N GLU A 169 5.92 -8.97 14.61
CA GLU A 169 6.08 -9.17 16.06
C GLU A 169 6.77 -7.98 16.75
N VAL A 170 7.79 -7.39 16.10
CA VAL A 170 8.51 -6.23 16.66
C VAL A 170 7.84 -4.89 16.36
N CYS A 171 6.93 -4.88 15.39
CA CYS A 171 6.15 -3.71 15.03
C CYS A 171 4.86 -3.57 15.87
N GLY A 172 4.54 -4.56 16.69
CA GLY A 172 3.26 -4.60 17.42
C GLY A 172 2.05 -4.77 16.49
N PHE A 173 2.26 -5.37 15.32
CA PHE A 173 1.20 -5.57 14.34
C PHE A 173 0.27 -6.71 14.78
N ALA A 174 -1.00 -6.37 14.99
CA ALA A 174 -2.05 -7.32 15.36
C ALA A 174 -3.17 -7.26 14.30
N PRO A 175 -3.15 -8.15 13.30
CA PRO A 175 -4.12 -8.09 12.22
C PRO A 175 -5.54 -8.38 12.73
N ASP A 176 -6.48 -7.55 12.31
CA ASP A 176 -7.91 -7.66 12.57
C ASP A 176 -8.73 -7.86 11.29
N LEU A 177 -8.06 -7.85 10.13
CA LEU A 177 -8.63 -8.17 8.83
C LEU A 177 -7.69 -9.11 8.08
N LEU A 178 -8.23 -10.23 7.62
CA LEU A 178 -7.59 -11.16 6.68
C LEU A 178 -8.36 -11.12 5.37
N LEU A 179 -7.74 -10.57 4.33
CA LEU A 179 -8.33 -10.43 3.01
C LEU A 179 -7.99 -11.64 2.15
N ASP A 180 -8.99 -12.39 1.70
CA ASP A 180 -8.79 -13.48 0.73
C ASP A 180 -8.33 -12.92 -0.61
N ILE A 181 -7.09 -13.21 -0.98
CA ILE A 181 -6.47 -12.84 -2.26
C ILE A 181 -6.23 -14.03 -3.16
N SER A 182 -6.77 -15.21 -2.82
CA SER A 182 -6.60 -16.42 -3.62
C SER A 182 -6.95 -16.23 -5.10
N PRO A 183 -8.05 -15.52 -5.45
CA PRO A 183 -8.43 -15.32 -6.85
C PRO A 183 -7.44 -14.50 -7.67
N VAL A 184 -6.60 -13.69 -7.02
CA VAL A 184 -5.68 -12.74 -7.67
C VAL A 184 -4.23 -12.97 -7.30
N PHE A 185 -3.92 -14.05 -6.59
CA PHE A 185 -2.56 -14.30 -6.09
C PHE A 185 -1.53 -14.40 -7.21
N ASP A 186 -1.90 -14.96 -8.36
CA ASP A 186 -1.02 -15.02 -9.53
C ASP A 186 -0.66 -13.62 -10.07
N LEU A 187 -1.59 -12.67 -10.03
CA LEU A 187 -1.31 -11.27 -10.38
C LEU A 187 -0.34 -10.64 -9.40
N LYS A 188 -0.53 -10.88 -8.09
CA LYS A 188 0.43 -10.43 -7.07
C LYS A 188 1.82 -11.00 -7.32
N VAL A 189 1.94 -12.30 -7.59
CA VAL A 189 3.23 -12.93 -7.91
C VAL A 189 3.87 -12.31 -9.15
N LYS A 190 3.09 -12.05 -10.20
CA LYS A 190 3.57 -11.39 -11.41
C LYS A 190 4.10 -9.98 -11.12
N ALA A 191 3.38 -9.18 -10.32
CA ALA A 191 3.82 -7.85 -9.89
C ALA A 191 5.09 -7.92 -9.01
N MET A 192 5.17 -8.87 -8.07
CA MET A 192 6.38 -9.10 -7.27
C MET A 192 7.61 -9.41 -8.14
N ARG A 193 7.43 -10.21 -9.20
CA ARG A 193 8.51 -10.52 -10.14
C ARG A 193 8.97 -9.30 -10.93
N ALA A 194 8.11 -8.34 -11.24
CA ALA A 194 8.51 -7.07 -11.86
C ALA A 194 9.46 -6.27 -10.96
N MET A 195 9.36 -6.42 -9.62
CA MET A 195 10.24 -5.79 -8.64
C MET A 195 11.52 -6.59 -8.34
N SER A 196 11.67 -7.81 -8.87
CA SER A 196 12.70 -8.77 -8.44
C SER A 196 14.15 -8.34 -8.74
N GLY A 197 14.38 -7.46 -9.70
CA GLY A 197 15.72 -6.97 -10.03
C GLY A 197 16.44 -6.28 -8.86
N ALA A 198 15.70 -5.64 -7.97
CA ALA A 198 16.23 -4.99 -6.76
C ALA A 198 16.11 -5.89 -5.50
N GLN A 199 15.01 -6.65 -5.38
CA GLN A 199 14.60 -7.32 -4.15
C GLN A 199 14.06 -8.75 -4.40
N GLY A 200 14.67 -9.51 -5.31
CA GLY A 200 14.17 -10.84 -5.75
C GLY A 200 13.98 -11.88 -4.62
N HIS A 201 14.74 -11.75 -3.51
CA HIS A 201 14.60 -12.62 -2.34
C HIS A 201 13.25 -12.49 -1.62
N LEU A 202 12.55 -11.39 -1.82
CA LEU A 202 11.24 -11.15 -1.18
C LEU A 202 10.09 -11.89 -1.87
N VAL A 203 10.25 -12.35 -3.11
CA VAL A 203 9.19 -13.08 -3.82
C VAL A 203 8.78 -14.33 -3.04
N GLN A 204 9.74 -15.13 -2.61
CA GLN A 204 9.47 -16.34 -1.82
C GLN A 204 8.88 -16.00 -0.46
N TYR A 205 9.46 -15.01 0.23
CA TYR A 205 8.97 -14.57 1.54
C TYR A 205 7.47 -14.21 1.53
N TYR A 206 7.05 -13.37 0.57
CA TYR A 206 5.65 -12.93 0.47
C TYR A 206 4.72 -14.01 -0.09
N THR A 207 5.26 -14.96 -0.86
CA THR A 207 4.51 -16.16 -1.26
C THR A 207 4.18 -17.01 -0.04
N ASP A 208 5.17 -17.31 0.79
CA ASP A 208 5.00 -18.10 2.01
C ASP A 208 4.10 -17.40 3.03
N LEU A 209 4.25 -16.06 3.16
CA LEU A 209 3.40 -15.27 4.03
C LEU A 209 1.93 -15.31 3.59
N GLY A 210 1.67 -15.21 2.29
CA GLY A 210 0.32 -15.32 1.72
C GLY A 210 -0.34 -16.65 2.07
N VAL A 211 0.40 -17.76 1.96
CA VAL A 211 -0.08 -19.10 2.35
C VAL A 211 -0.39 -19.17 3.85
N ARG A 212 0.52 -18.69 4.72
CA ARG A 212 0.30 -18.66 6.18
C ARG A 212 -0.95 -17.90 6.55
N ARG A 213 -1.16 -16.71 5.94
CA ARG A 213 -2.35 -15.90 6.17
C ARG A 213 -3.61 -16.55 5.61
N GLY A 214 -3.54 -17.30 4.51
CA GLY A 214 -4.63 -18.12 4.00
C GLY A 214 -5.05 -19.19 5.01
N VAL A 215 -4.08 -19.94 5.58
CA VAL A 215 -4.33 -20.91 6.65
C VAL A 215 -4.97 -20.23 7.87
N GLN A 216 -4.47 -19.06 8.26
CA GLN A 216 -5.05 -18.30 9.37
C GLN A 216 -6.49 -17.89 9.07
N ALA A 217 -6.78 -17.41 7.86
CA ALA A 217 -8.13 -17.03 7.45
C ALA A 217 -9.11 -18.20 7.56
N VAL A 218 -8.74 -19.38 7.07
CA VAL A 218 -9.56 -20.60 7.19
C VAL A 218 -9.81 -20.97 8.65
N ARG A 219 -8.80 -20.86 9.52
CA ARG A 219 -8.96 -21.10 10.97
C ARG A 219 -9.89 -20.08 11.65
N ASN A 220 -10.03 -18.90 11.09
CA ASN A 220 -10.93 -17.85 11.57
C ASN A 220 -12.28 -17.82 10.84
N GLY A 221 -12.66 -18.93 10.18
CA GLY A 221 -14.00 -19.12 9.63
C GLY A 221 -14.14 -18.84 8.13
N ALA A 222 -13.06 -18.52 7.42
CA ALA A 222 -13.11 -18.41 5.97
C ALA A 222 -13.33 -19.80 5.31
N PRO A 223 -13.87 -19.86 4.09
CA PRO A 223 -14.03 -21.11 3.34
C PRO A 223 -12.68 -21.84 3.15
N LYS A 224 -12.71 -23.16 3.13
CA LYS A 224 -11.52 -24.02 2.91
C LYS A 224 -10.86 -23.81 1.54
N THR A 225 -11.53 -23.13 0.63
CA THR A 225 -11.01 -22.75 -0.70
C THR A 225 -10.02 -21.59 -0.64
N VAL A 226 -9.95 -20.87 0.49
CA VAL A 226 -8.97 -19.79 0.69
C VAL A 226 -7.58 -20.39 0.84
N THR A 227 -6.69 -20.06 -0.08
CA THR A 227 -5.30 -20.56 -0.12
C THR A 227 -4.29 -19.48 0.26
N HIS A 228 -4.59 -18.21 -0.06
CA HIS A 228 -3.72 -17.06 0.18
C HIS A 228 -4.53 -15.89 0.74
N ALA A 229 -3.96 -15.19 1.71
CA ALA A 229 -4.54 -13.97 2.24
C ALA A 229 -3.47 -12.89 2.49
N GLU A 230 -3.91 -11.65 2.55
CA GLU A 230 -3.16 -10.52 3.09
C GLU A 230 -3.75 -10.12 4.43
N ALA A 231 -2.90 -9.64 5.34
CA ALA A 231 -3.30 -9.21 6.68
C ALA A 231 -3.22 -7.70 6.82
N TYR A 232 -4.23 -7.14 7.47
CA TYR A 232 -4.34 -5.71 7.74
C TYR A 232 -4.73 -5.46 9.19
N GLN A 233 -4.33 -4.30 9.69
CA GLN A 233 -4.74 -3.79 10.99
C GLN A 233 -5.44 -2.45 10.79
N ARG A 234 -6.65 -2.30 11.34
CA ARG A 234 -7.39 -1.04 11.28
C ARG A 234 -6.80 -0.01 12.22
N THR A 235 -6.69 1.23 11.75
CA THR A 235 -6.32 2.37 12.61
C THR A 235 -7.54 2.88 13.40
N PHE A 236 -8.73 2.82 12.81
CA PHE A 236 -9.96 3.29 13.41
C PHE A 236 -10.99 2.14 13.51
N PRO A 237 -11.90 2.19 14.50
CA PRO A 237 -12.99 1.25 14.60
C PRO A 237 -13.86 1.22 13.33
N THR A 238 -14.34 0.04 12.97
CA THR A 238 -15.36 -0.09 11.93
C THR A 238 -16.74 0.22 12.53
N VAL A 239 -17.54 0.99 11.80
CA VAL A 239 -18.95 1.22 12.12
C VAL A 239 -19.80 0.20 11.36
N GLY A 240 -20.61 -0.55 12.06
CA GLY A 240 -21.51 -1.55 11.48
C GLY A 240 -22.93 -1.38 12.02
N GLU A 241 -23.90 -1.77 11.23
CA GLU A 241 -25.32 -1.82 11.63
C GLU A 241 -25.67 -3.14 12.32
N GLU A 242 -24.82 -4.16 12.17
CA GLU A 242 -24.99 -5.50 12.73
C GLU A 242 -23.65 -6.03 13.30
N LEU A 243 -23.74 -6.96 14.25
CA LEU A 243 -22.58 -7.72 14.76
C LEU A 243 -22.15 -8.75 13.71
N ARG A 244 -21.03 -8.51 13.03
CA ARG A 244 -20.39 -9.43 12.08
C ARG A 244 -18.88 -9.42 12.28
#